data_9a595d62329ff030e85de97c7a5c7072
#
_entry.id   9a595d62329ff030e85de97c7a5c7072
#
_cell.length_a   1.000
_cell.length_b   1.000
_cell.length_c   1.000
_cell.angle_alpha   90.00
_cell.angle_beta   90.00
_cell.angle_gamma   90.00
#
_symmetry.space_group_name_H-M   'P 1'
#
loop_
_entity.id
_entity.type
_entity.pdbx_description
1 polymer ?
#
loop_
_entity_poly.entity_id
_entity_poly.type
_entity_poly.pdbx_seq_one_letter_code
_entity_poly.pdbx_strand_id
1 'polypeptide(L)' 'AVAAAFKDVTNAREDREKLINQSQSYRNDILPRAKGEAAQMVNQAKGYAQARLNRAQGETNRFLATLK' A
#
# COMPACT_ATOMS: atom_id res chain seq x y z
N ALA A 1 -11.81 18.60 44.00
CA ALA A 1 -12.80 17.62 43.60
C ALA A 1 -13.47 17.99 42.27
N VAL A 2 -14.12 19.17 42.17
CA VAL A 2 -14.78 19.59 40.94
C VAL A 2 -13.79 19.91 39.83
N ALA A 3 -12.66 20.55 40.15
CA ALA A 3 -11.62 20.87 39.17
C ALA A 3 -10.98 19.62 38.56
N ALA A 4 -10.77 18.58 39.36
CA ALA A 4 -10.24 17.31 38.88
C ALA A 4 -11.23 16.61 37.93
N ALA A 5 -12.52 16.66 38.26
CA ALA A 5 -13.57 16.07 37.40
C ALA A 5 -13.66 16.83 36.05
N PHE A 6 -13.58 18.15 36.05
CA PHE A 6 -13.55 18.95 34.83
C PHE A 6 -12.33 18.61 33.97
N LYS A 7 -11.17 18.46 34.57
CA LYS A 7 -9.94 18.11 33.89
C LYS A 7 -10.04 16.74 33.25
N ASP A 8 -10.61 15.75 33.93
CA ASP A 8 -10.81 14.41 33.41
C ASP A 8 -11.75 14.41 32.19
N VAL A 9 -12.84 15.19 32.25
CA VAL A 9 -13.76 15.32 31.12
C VAL A 9 -13.09 15.99 29.92
N THR A 10 -12.29 17.03 30.16
CA THR A 10 -11.54 17.71 29.10
C THR A 10 -10.51 16.77 28.48
N ASN A 11 -9.77 16.01 29.28
CA ASN A 11 -8.80 15.05 28.80
C ASN A 11 -9.45 13.94 27.96
N ALA A 12 -10.59 13.42 28.40
CA ALA A 12 -11.35 12.41 27.66
C ALA A 12 -11.83 12.94 26.31
N ARG A 13 -12.27 14.19 26.27
CA ARG A 13 -12.71 14.84 25.03
C ARG A 13 -11.54 15.04 24.07
N GLU A 14 -10.40 15.50 24.56
CA GLU A 14 -9.18 15.65 23.77
C GLU A 14 -8.69 14.32 23.20
N ASP A 15 -8.69 13.27 24.02
CA ASP A 15 -8.32 11.92 23.60
C ASP A 15 -9.25 11.40 22.50
N ARG A 16 -10.54 11.67 22.64
CA ARG A 16 -11.53 11.29 21.61
C ARG A 16 -11.26 12.00 20.29
N GLU A 17 -11.03 13.31 20.34
CA GLU A 17 -10.72 14.11 19.14
C GLU A 17 -9.43 13.64 18.47
N LYS A 18 -8.41 13.36 19.26
CA LYS A 18 -7.15 12.82 18.76
C LYS A 18 -7.36 11.48 18.05
N LEU A 19 -8.15 10.60 18.65
CA LEU A 19 -8.45 9.29 18.06
C LEU A 19 -9.23 9.42 16.75
N ILE A 20 -10.21 10.32 16.70
CA ILE A 20 -10.98 10.60 15.49
C ILE A 20 -10.05 11.12 14.39
N ASN A 21 -9.18 12.07 14.70
CA ASN A 21 -8.25 12.65 13.75
C ASN A 21 -7.25 11.61 13.22
N GLN A 22 -6.75 10.74 14.09
CA GLN A 22 -5.87 9.65 13.69
C GLN A 22 -6.58 8.66 12.77
N SER A 23 -7.84 8.34 13.06
CA SER A 23 -8.65 7.44 12.24
C SER A 23 -8.91 8.02 10.86
N GLN A 24 -9.18 9.32 10.77
CA GLN A 24 -9.38 10.01 9.49
C GLN A 24 -8.09 10.05 8.68
N SER A 25 -6.96 10.32 9.33
CA SER A 25 -5.65 10.30 8.68
C SER A 25 -5.33 8.91 8.13
N TYR A 26 -5.59 7.87 8.90
CA TYR A 26 -5.42 6.50 8.45
C TYR A 26 -6.26 6.21 7.20
N ARG A 27 -7.53 6.58 7.22
CA ARG A 27 -8.45 6.35 6.11
C ARG A 27 -8.07 7.14 4.86
N ASN A 28 -7.66 8.41 5.04
CA ASN A 28 -7.47 9.33 3.92
C ASN A 28 -6.07 9.29 3.34
N ASP A 29 -5.07 8.91 4.13
CA ASP A 29 -3.66 8.97 3.73
C ASP A 29 -3.01 7.59 3.68
N ILE A 30 -3.10 6.83 4.75
CA ILE A 30 -2.37 5.57 4.88
C ILE A 30 -2.98 4.48 4.00
N LEU A 31 -4.30 4.32 4.03
CA LEU A 31 -4.98 3.29 3.23
C LEU A 31 -4.78 3.48 1.73
N PRO A 32 -5.02 4.68 1.15
CA PRO A 32 -4.78 4.87 -0.28
C PRO A 32 -3.32 4.66 -0.67
N ARG A 33 -2.39 5.10 0.17
CA ARG A 33 -0.96 4.90 -0.06
C ARG A 33 -0.61 3.40 -0.08
N ALA A 34 -1.10 2.65 0.89
CA ALA A 34 -0.87 1.21 0.97
C ALA A 34 -1.45 0.48 -0.25
N LYS A 35 -2.65 0.85 -0.69
CA LYS A 35 -3.27 0.30 -1.89
C LYS A 35 -2.46 0.62 -3.14
N GLY A 36 -1.97 1.86 -3.25
CA GLY A 36 -1.12 2.28 -4.36
C GLY A 36 0.19 1.51 -4.41
N GLU A 37 0.85 1.35 -3.27
CA GLU A 37 2.07 0.56 -3.18
C GLU A 37 1.85 -0.90 -3.53
N ALA A 38 0.76 -1.50 -3.07
CA ALA A 38 0.41 -2.87 -3.41
C ALA A 38 0.15 -3.04 -4.90
N ALA A 39 -0.58 -2.11 -5.52
CA ALA A 39 -0.83 -2.12 -6.96
C ALA A 39 0.48 -1.99 -7.75
N GLN A 40 1.38 -1.14 -7.30
CA GLN A 40 2.69 -0.98 -7.91
C GLN A 40 3.51 -2.27 -7.85
N MET A 41 3.52 -2.94 -6.71
CA MET A 41 4.21 -4.23 -6.55
C MET A 41 3.65 -5.29 -7.50
N VAL A 42 2.32 -5.38 -7.61
CA VAL A 42 1.67 -6.33 -8.51
C VAL A 42 2.02 -6.02 -9.96
N ASN A 43 1.98 -4.75 -10.37
CA ASN A 43 2.32 -4.34 -11.72
C ASN A 43 3.77 -4.60 -12.06
N GLN A 44 4.69 -4.37 -11.13
CA GLN A 44 6.10 -4.69 -11.31
C GLN A 44 6.31 -6.20 -11.46
N ALA A 45 5.62 -7.01 -10.67
CA ALA A 45 5.70 -8.47 -10.76
C ALA A 45 5.17 -8.97 -12.11
N LYS A 46 4.06 -8.41 -12.59
CA LYS A 46 3.50 -8.73 -13.91
C LYS A 46 4.47 -8.36 -15.03
N GLY A 47 5.08 -7.18 -14.94
CA GLY A 47 6.09 -6.74 -15.90
C GLY A 47 7.29 -7.66 -15.93
N TYR A 48 7.78 -8.07 -14.78
CA TYR A 48 8.89 -9.02 -14.66
C TYR A 48 8.53 -10.37 -15.29
N ALA A 49 7.34 -10.89 -14.99
CA ALA A 49 6.88 -12.16 -15.55
C ALA A 49 6.76 -12.08 -17.08
N GLN A 50 6.23 -10.99 -17.60
CA GLN A 50 6.10 -10.79 -19.04
C GLN A 50 7.47 -10.69 -19.71
N ALA A 51 8.41 -9.98 -19.09
CA ALA A 51 9.79 -9.89 -19.61
C ALA A 51 10.46 -11.26 -19.67
N ARG A 52 10.28 -12.09 -18.65
CA ARG A 52 10.81 -13.46 -18.64
C ARG A 52 10.20 -14.29 -19.74
N LEU A 53 8.88 -14.21 -19.95
CA LEU A 53 8.22 -14.92 -21.03
C LEU A 53 8.75 -14.48 -22.41
N ASN A 54 8.89 -13.19 -22.60
CA ASN A 54 9.41 -12.63 -23.85
C ASN A 54 10.84 -13.11 -24.13
N ARG A 55 11.66 -13.15 -23.11
CA ARG A 55 13.03 -13.64 -23.22
C ARG A 55 13.06 -15.13 -23.61
N ALA A 56 12.23 -15.93 -22.93
CA ALA A 56 12.14 -17.36 -23.22
C ALA A 56 11.66 -17.61 -24.66
N GLN A 57 10.66 -16.85 -25.12
CA GLN A 57 10.19 -16.93 -26.51
C GLN A 57 11.28 -16.53 -27.50
N GLY A 58 12.01 -15.46 -27.20
CA GLY A 58 13.12 -15.03 -28.05
C GLY A 58 14.24 -16.09 -28.15
N GLU A 59 14.59 -16.72 -27.03
CA GLU A 59 15.57 -17.80 -27.02
C GLU A 59 15.09 -19.00 -27.80
N THR A 60 13.82 -19.39 -27.64
CA THR A 60 13.22 -20.48 -28.40
C THR A 60 13.20 -20.19 -29.90
N ASN A 61 12.82 -18.99 -30.28
CA ASN A 61 12.80 -18.58 -31.68
C ASN A 61 14.19 -18.59 -32.30
N ARG A 62 15.20 -18.15 -31.59
CA ARG A 62 16.60 -18.22 -32.02
C ARG A 62 17.05 -19.64 -32.20
N PHE A 63 16.74 -20.50 -31.26
CA PHE A 63 17.07 -21.92 -31.30
C PHE A 63 16.46 -22.59 -32.54
N LEU A 64 15.16 -22.35 -32.79
CA LEU A 64 14.46 -22.89 -33.95
C LEU A 64 15.05 -22.37 -35.25
N ALA A 65 15.42 -21.11 -35.32
CA ALA A 65 16.07 -20.52 -36.48
C ALA A 65 17.43 -21.16 -36.75
N THR A 66 18.16 -21.50 -35.71
CA THR A 66 19.48 -22.15 -35.82
C THR A 66 19.37 -23.58 -36.37
N LEU A 67 18.28 -24.27 -36.05
CA LEU A 67 18.06 -25.65 -36.55
C LEU A 67 17.77 -25.72 -38.05
N LYS A 68 17.31 -24.62 -38.63
CA LYS A 68 17.07 -24.57 -40.07
C LYS A 68 18.37 -24.30 -40.80
#